data_ef684b2844ba98da38c2fbb757913561
#
_entry.id   ef684b2844ba98da38c2fbb757913561
#
_cell.length_a   1.000
_cell.length_b   1.000
_cell.length_c   1.000
_cell.angle_alpha   90.00
_cell.angle_beta   90.00
_cell.angle_gamma   90.00
#
_symmetry.space_group_name_H-M   'P 1'
#
loop_
_entity.id
_entity.type
_entity.pdbx_description
1 polymer ?
#
loop_
_entity_poly.entity_id
_entity_poly.type
_entity_poly.pdbx_seq_one_letter_code
_entity_poly.pdbx_strand_id
1 'polypeptide(L)'
;MTLTYTKNENGDFVCPDCHVVKKRQNSMHYHMKKHLEELNHICKACKKGFLQKQTLDLHIRSKHPELLEVQEEKKFNCPIDGCDFAALTKGNCVIHCLRVHFQEEIKAVMTIQADTKTITCHQCDMEFHSSCSFYYHCKGCLAFGESEKAVKLKEIMA
;
A
#
# COMPACT_ATOMS: atom_id res chain seq x y z
N MET A 1 -17.58 -1.50 24.72
CA MET A 1 -17.12 -0.12 25.02
C MET A 1 -17.43 0.75 23.82
N THR A 2 -18.13 1.86 24.01
CA THR A 2 -18.41 2.86 22.98
C THR A 2 -17.16 3.68 22.74
N LEU A 3 -16.66 3.69 21.50
CA LEU A 3 -15.51 4.51 21.08
C LEU A 3 -15.99 5.97 20.98
N THR A 4 -15.49 6.85 21.85
CA THR A 4 -15.83 8.28 21.84
C THR A 4 -14.72 9.07 21.12
N TYR A 5 -15.11 9.88 20.15
CA TYR A 5 -14.24 10.80 19.40
C TYR A 5 -15.04 12.04 19.03
N THR A 6 -14.34 13.13 18.74
CA THR A 6 -14.94 14.39 18.33
C THR A 6 -14.83 14.58 16.81
N LYS A 7 -15.59 15.55 16.29
CA LYS A 7 -15.43 16.02 14.91
C LYS A 7 -14.88 17.45 14.94
N ASN A 8 -13.97 17.73 14.01
CA ASN A 8 -13.51 19.09 13.79
C ASN A 8 -14.48 19.89 12.91
N GLU A 9 -14.17 21.15 12.65
CA GLU A 9 -14.98 22.06 11.82
C GLU A 9 -15.17 21.54 10.38
N ASN A 10 -14.24 20.74 9.87
CA ASN A 10 -14.30 20.13 8.54
C ASN A 10 -15.11 18.81 8.53
N GLY A 11 -15.67 18.39 9.67
CA GLY A 11 -16.41 17.13 9.81
C GLY A 11 -15.54 15.88 9.92
N ASP A 12 -14.21 16.03 10.00
CA ASP A 12 -13.27 14.94 10.17
C ASP A 12 -13.25 14.47 11.62
N PHE A 13 -12.95 13.19 11.83
CA PHE A 13 -12.90 12.54 13.13
C PHE A 13 -11.54 12.76 13.81
N VAL A 14 -11.56 13.20 15.07
CA VAL A 14 -10.37 13.51 15.86
C VAL A 14 -10.26 12.54 17.04
N CYS A 15 -9.09 11.92 17.20
CA CYS A 15 -8.79 11.05 18.33
C CYS A 15 -8.57 11.87 19.60
N PRO A 16 -9.25 11.60 20.72
CA PRO A 16 -9.06 12.35 21.96
C PRO A 16 -7.68 12.13 22.60
N ASP A 17 -7.06 10.95 22.38
CA ASP A 17 -5.82 10.56 23.05
C ASP A 17 -4.56 11.14 22.37
N CYS A 18 -4.54 11.14 21.01
CA CYS A 18 -3.35 11.55 20.26
C CYS A 18 -3.62 12.61 19.19
N HIS A 19 -4.84 13.15 19.12
CA HIS A 19 -5.29 14.21 18.20
C HIS A 19 -5.12 13.89 16.70
N VAL A 20 -4.89 12.62 16.34
CA VAL A 20 -4.84 12.19 14.94
C VAL A 20 -6.21 12.37 14.29
N VAL A 21 -6.21 12.99 13.10
CA VAL A 21 -7.43 13.25 12.32
C VAL A 21 -7.62 12.17 11.26
N LYS A 22 -8.85 11.67 11.10
CA LYS A 22 -9.26 10.72 10.08
C LYS A 22 -10.52 11.18 9.37
N LYS A 23 -10.52 11.14 8.04
CA LYS A 23 -11.69 11.52 7.21
C LYS A 23 -12.86 10.54 7.30
N ARG A 24 -12.60 9.27 7.64
CA ARG A 24 -13.61 8.23 7.68
C ARG A 24 -13.75 7.66 9.09
N GLN A 25 -15.00 7.47 9.54
CA GLN A 25 -15.32 6.89 10.84
C GLN A 25 -14.66 5.53 11.08
N ASN A 26 -14.73 4.62 10.10
CA ASN A 26 -14.10 3.31 10.20
C ASN A 26 -12.58 3.39 10.38
N SER A 27 -11.93 4.38 9.74
CA SER A 27 -10.49 4.60 9.92
C SER A 27 -10.16 5.13 11.33
N MET A 28 -11.05 5.92 11.92
CA MET A 28 -10.93 6.37 13.31
C MET A 28 -11.16 5.22 14.29
N HIS A 29 -12.20 4.38 14.10
CA HIS A 29 -12.42 3.19 14.93
C HIS A 29 -11.20 2.26 14.91
N TYR A 30 -10.60 2.06 13.72
CA TYR A 30 -9.40 1.26 13.56
C TYR A 30 -8.18 1.84 14.29
N HIS A 31 -8.05 3.18 14.25
CA HIS A 31 -7.01 3.91 14.96
C HIS A 31 -7.19 3.80 16.48
N MET A 32 -8.41 3.97 16.99
CA MET A 32 -8.68 3.90 18.42
C MET A 32 -8.48 2.50 19.03
N LYS A 33 -8.75 1.43 18.28
CA LYS A 33 -8.43 0.07 18.71
C LYS A 33 -6.96 -0.14 19.03
N LYS A 34 -6.05 0.66 18.46
CA LYS A 34 -4.62 0.62 18.81
C LYS A 34 -4.35 1.20 20.19
N HIS A 35 -5.09 2.23 20.62
CA HIS A 35 -4.98 2.79 21.96
C HIS A 35 -5.55 1.85 23.03
N LEU A 36 -6.58 1.08 22.67
CA LEU A 36 -7.20 0.10 23.58
C LEU A 36 -6.41 -1.22 23.67
N GLU A 37 -5.25 -1.31 23.00
CA GLU A 37 -4.43 -2.51 22.93
C GLU A 37 -5.20 -3.77 22.48
N GLU A 38 -6.33 -3.61 21.79
CA GLU A 38 -7.13 -4.71 21.22
C GLU A 38 -6.41 -5.37 20.03
N LEU A 39 -5.10 -5.64 20.20
CA LEU A 39 -4.26 -6.28 19.17
C LEU A 39 -4.32 -7.79 19.33
N ASN A 40 -5.42 -8.39 18.89
CA ASN A 40 -5.73 -9.82 19.11
C ASN A 40 -4.79 -10.80 18.36
N HIS A 41 -3.99 -10.29 17.42
CA HIS A 41 -3.08 -11.10 16.61
C HIS A 41 -1.63 -10.75 16.93
N ILE A 42 -0.97 -11.52 17.77
CA ILE A 42 0.38 -11.26 18.27
C ILE A 42 1.39 -12.15 17.56
N CYS A 43 2.47 -11.57 17.02
CA CYS A 43 3.59 -12.32 16.48
C CYS A 43 4.32 -13.05 17.62
N LYS A 44 4.49 -14.37 17.50
CA LYS A 44 5.15 -15.20 18.53
C LYS A 44 6.64 -14.91 18.67
N ALA A 45 7.31 -14.51 17.56
CA ALA A 45 8.73 -14.24 17.56
C ALA A 45 9.08 -12.86 18.14
N CYS A 46 8.41 -11.78 17.70
CA CYS A 46 8.76 -10.42 18.11
C CYS A 46 7.71 -9.73 19.01
N LYS A 47 6.66 -10.43 19.39
CA LYS A 47 5.56 -9.94 20.25
C LYS A 47 4.78 -8.74 19.71
N LYS A 48 5.00 -8.37 18.44
CA LYS A 48 4.28 -7.27 17.80
C LYS A 48 2.81 -7.65 17.56
N GLY A 49 1.90 -6.78 17.99
CA GLY A 49 0.46 -6.96 17.85
C GLY A 49 -0.08 -6.39 16.54
N PHE A 50 -1.13 -7.02 16.02
CA PHE A 50 -1.86 -6.63 14.82
C PHE A 50 -3.37 -6.74 15.03
N LEU A 51 -4.12 -5.85 14.40
CA LEU A 51 -5.59 -5.86 14.47
C LEU A 51 -6.22 -6.93 13.57
N GLN A 52 -5.52 -7.34 12.50
CA GLN A 52 -6.00 -8.31 11.54
C GLN A 52 -5.00 -9.46 11.39
N LYS A 53 -5.54 -10.69 11.31
CA LYS A 53 -4.76 -11.90 11.08
C LYS A 53 -3.96 -11.79 9.77
N GLN A 54 -4.56 -11.30 8.68
CA GLN A 54 -3.89 -11.15 7.39
C GLN A 54 -2.64 -10.26 7.47
N THR A 55 -2.69 -9.18 8.27
CA THR A 55 -1.54 -8.29 8.48
C THR A 55 -0.45 -8.98 9.31
N LEU A 56 -0.82 -9.79 10.31
CA LEU A 56 0.12 -10.64 11.04
C LEU A 56 0.75 -11.69 10.11
N ASP A 57 -0.03 -12.36 9.26
CA ASP A 57 0.48 -13.37 8.33
C ASP A 57 1.50 -12.77 7.34
N LEU A 58 1.22 -11.58 6.79
CA LEU A 58 2.16 -10.85 5.94
C LEU A 58 3.43 -10.42 6.70
N HIS A 59 3.28 -9.98 7.96
CA HIS A 59 4.42 -9.66 8.81
C HIS A 59 5.28 -10.89 9.08
N ILE A 60 4.69 -12.04 9.42
CA ILE A 60 5.43 -13.30 9.65
C ILE A 60 6.19 -13.68 8.39
N ARG A 61 5.53 -13.72 7.23
CA ARG A 61 6.17 -14.03 5.95
C ARG A 61 7.36 -13.12 5.60
N SER A 62 7.25 -11.85 5.98
CA SER A 62 8.28 -10.84 5.66
C SER A 62 9.43 -10.79 6.66
N LYS A 63 9.17 -11.05 7.95
CA LYS A 63 10.12 -10.80 9.05
C LYS A 63 10.53 -12.06 9.80
N HIS A 64 9.70 -13.10 9.74
CA HIS A 64 9.86 -14.34 10.50
C HIS A 64 9.51 -15.55 9.64
N PRO A 65 10.13 -15.70 8.45
CA PRO A 65 9.87 -16.84 7.57
C PRO A 65 10.14 -18.18 8.25
N GLU A 66 10.98 -18.20 9.28
CA GLU A 66 11.29 -19.37 10.11
C GLU A 66 10.08 -19.93 10.89
N LEU A 67 9.03 -19.11 11.08
CA LEU A 67 7.79 -19.54 11.75
C LEU A 67 6.76 -20.17 10.80
N LEU A 68 7.03 -20.15 9.51
CA LEU A 68 6.16 -20.77 8.52
C LEU A 68 6.56 -22.23 8.39
N GLU A 69 5.66 -23.13 8.77
CA GLU A 69 5.72 -24.52 8.31
C GLU A 69 5.73 -24.48 6.77
N VAL A 70 6.60 -25.26 6.15
CA VAL A 70 6.93 -25.26 4.71
C VAL A 70 5.67 -25.39 3.85
N GLN A 71 4.94 -24.31 3.70
CA GLN A 71 3.94 -24.15 2.66
C GLN A 71 4.61 -23.37 1.53
N GLU A 72 4.57 -23.89 0.32
CA GLU A 72 5.06 -23.20 -0.87
C GLU A 72 4.50 -21.76 -0.89
N GLU A 73 5.36 -20.79 -0.56
CA GLU A 73 4.95 -19.40 -0.54
C GLU A 73 4.56 -18.98 -1.96
N LYS A 74 3.28 -18.64 -2.14
CA LYS A 74 2.82 -18.08 -3.40
C LYS A 74 3.48 -16.70 -3.58
N LYS A 75 4.60 -16.68 -4.32
CA LYS A 75 5.31 -15.45 -4.70
C LYS A 75 4.80 -14.97 -6.05
N PHE A 76 4.73 -13.67 -6.20
CA PHE A 76 4.39 -13.01 -7.47
C PHE A 76 5.69 -12.56 -8.12
N ASN A 77 6.17 -13.33 -9.09
CA ASN A 77 7.39 -13.00 -9.82
C ASN A 77 7.14 -11.84 -10.79
N CYS A 78 8.17 -11.01 -11.00
CA CYS A 78 8.12 -9.99 -12.03
C CYS A 78 7.96 -10.65 -13.40
N PRO A 79 6.97 -10.23 -14.24
CA PRO A 79 6.75 -10.85 -15.54
C PRO A 79 7.72 -10.37 -16.62
N ILE A 80 8.61 -9.41 -16.28
CA ILE A 80 9.56 -8.83 -17.24
C ILE A 80 10.81 -9.69 -17.28
N ASP A 81 11.23 -10.06 -18.49
CA ASP A 81 12.38 -10.93 -18.70
C ASP A 81 13.66 -10.33 -18.12
N GLY A 82 14.48 -11.19 -17.53
CA GLY A 82 15.72 -10.81 -16.88
C GLY A 82 15.56 -10.11 -15.52
N CYS A 83 14.36 -10.12 -14.94
CA CYS A 83 14.11 -9.58 -13.61
C CYS A 83 13.75 -10.67 -12.60
N ASP A 84 14.64 -10.93 -11.65
CA ASP A 84 14.46 -11.95 -10.61
C ASP A 84 13.64 -11.49 -9.40
N PHE A 85 13.00 -10.32 -9.50
CA PHE A 85 12.22 -9.79 -8.39
C PHE A 85 10.95 -10.61 -8.15
N ALA A 86 10.72 -10.94 -6.88
CA ALA A 86 9.50 -11.61 -6.42
C ALA A 86 8.90 -10.88 -5.21
N ALA A 87 7.59 -10.71 -5.20
CA ALA A 87 6.86 -10.05 -4.13
C ALA A 87 5.88 -11.01 -3.44
N LEU A 88 5.56 -10.75 -2.17
CA LEU A 88 4.56 -11.51 -1.40
C LEU A 88 3.12 -11.16 -1.79
N THR A 89 2.92 -10.07 -2.52
CA THR A 89 1.58 -9.67 -2.99
C THR A 89 1.63 -9.23 -4.44
N LYS A 90 0.55 -9.50 -5.17
CA LYS A 90 0.35 -9.06 -6.55
C LYS A 90 0.54 -7.53 -6.69
N GLY A 91 -0.02 -6.75 -5.76
CA GLY A 91 0.10 -5.29 -5.76
C GLY A 91 1.55 -4.80 -5.68
N ASN A 92 2.36 -5.40 -4.80
CA ASN A 92 3.79 -5.04 -4.68
C ASN A 92 4.58 -5.40 -5.94
N CYS A 93 4.24 -6.51 -6.60
CA CYS A 93 4.85 -6.87 -7.89
C CYS A 93 4.51 -5.85 -8.97
N VAL A 94 3.25 -5.42 -9.07
CA VAL A 94 2.83 -4.37 -10.02
C VAL A 94 3.55 -3.05 -9.72
N ILE A 95 3.62 -2.62 -8.46
CA ILE A 95 4.36 -1.40 -8.06
C ILE A 95 5.85 -1.50 -8.44
N HIS A 96 6.47 -2.66 -8.25
CA HIS A 96 7.85 -2.89 -8.69
C HIS A 96 7.98 -2.71 -10.21
N CYS A 97 7.10 -3.34 -11.00
CA CYS A 97 7.12 -3.19 -12.45
C CYS A 97 7.05 -1.72 -12.87
N LEU A 98 6.10 -0.95 -12.33
CA LEU A 98 5.93 0.46 -12.64
C LEU A 98 7.17 1.30 -12.27
N ARG A 99 7.78 1.02 -11.13
CA ARG A 99 8.95 1.77 -10.64
C ARG A 99 10.24 1.44 -11.36
N VAL A 100 10.40 0.23 -11.85
CA VAL A 100 11.68 -0.27 -12.39
C VAL A 100 11.65 -0.36 -13.91
N HIS A 101 10.57 -0.91 -14.48
CA HIS A 101 10.50 -1.21 -15.89
C HIS A 101 9.73 -0.18 -16.74
N PHE A 102 8.94 0.71 -16.08
CA PHE A 102 8.15 1.76 -16.70
C PHE A 102 8.51 3.16 -16.19
N GLN A 103 9.79 3.38 -15.85
CA GLN A 103 10.24 4.65 -15.27
C GLN A 103 9.99 5.84 -16.18
N GLU A 104 10.25 5.69 -17.47
CA GLU A 104 10.13 6.80 -18.43
C GLU A 104 8.66 7.16 -18.65
N GLU A 105 7.81 6.16 -18.79
CA GLU A 105 6.36 6.32 -18.92
C GLU A 105 5.75 7.00 -17.67
N ILE A 106 6.24 6.64 -16.48
CA ILE A 106 5.82 7.23 -15.23
C ILE A 106 6.32 8.67 -15.07
N LYS A 107 7.59 8.94 -15.39
CA LYS A 107 8.17 10.30 -15.33
C LYS A 107 7.48 11.26 -16.29
N ALA A 108 7.09 10.78 -17.47
CA ALA A 108 6.39 11.59 -18.47
C ALA A 108 5.03 12.12 -17.99
N VAL A 109 4.40 11.47 -17.02
CA VAL A 109 3.07 11.84 -16.50
C VAL A 109 3.09 12.34 -15.05
N MET A 110 4.27 12.53 -14.48
CA MET A 110 4.45 12.88 -13.09
C MET A 110 5.19 14.19 -12.92
N THR A 111 4.62 15.12 -12.14
CA THR A 111 5.36 16.25 -11.58
C THR A 111 5.41 16.15 -10.07
N ILE A 112 6.58 16.40 -9.49
CA ILE A 112 6.76 16.47 -8.04
C ILE A 112 6.98 17.93 -7.68
N GLN A 113 6.10 18.48 -6.85
CA GLN A 113 6.26 19.82 -6.31
C GLN A 113 7.33 19.80 -5.20
N ALA A 114 8.35 20.66 -5.35
CA ALA A 114 9.51 20.66 -4.45
C ALA A 114 9.14 21.00 -2.99
N ASP A 115 8.22 21.96 -2.81
CA ASP A 115 7.84 22.48 -1.49
C ASP A 115 6.96 21.55 -0.70
N THR A 116 5.93 20.96 -1.33
CA THR A 116 4.92 20.12 -0.70
C THR A 116 5.20 18.63 -0.81
N LYS A 117 6.15 18.23 -1.68
CA LYS A 117 6.39 16.84 -2.10
C LYS A 117 5.14 16.15 -2.65
N THR A 118 4.16 16.95 -3.10
CA THR A 118 2.95 16.45 -3.73
C THR A 118 3.27 16.00 -5.14
N ILE A 119 2.73 14.85 -5.53
CA ILE A 119 2.89 14.28 -6.88
C ILE A 119 1.60 14.55 -7.64
N THR A 120 1.68 15.24 -8.77
CA THR A 120 0.54 15.52 -9.66
C THR A 120 0.62 14.65 -10.90
N CYS A 121 -0.49 14.01 -11.26
CA CYS A 121 -0.64 13.25 -12.50
C CYS A 121 -1.07 14.17 -13.64
N HIS A 122 -0.26 14.27 -14.71
CA HIS A 122 -0.57 15.12 -15.87
C HIS A 122 -1.76 14.64 -16.73
N GLN A 123 -2.19 13.40 -16.56
CA GLN A 123 -3.32 12.87 -17.34
C GLN A 123 -4.70 13.20 -16.77
N CYS A 124 -4.77 13.49 -15.47
CA CYS A 124 -6.05 13.72 -14.79
C CYS A 124 -5.98 14.77 -13.68
N ASP A 125 -4.84 15.46 -13.54
CA ASP A 125 -4.56 16.50 -12.56
C ASP A 125 -4.80 16.11 -11.08
N MET A 126 -4.88 14.80 -10.79
CA MET A 126 -5.01 14.32 -9.42
C MET A 126 -3.68 14.45 -8.66
N GLU A 127 -3.80 14.86 -7.40
CA GLU A 127 -2.67 15.05 -6.50
C GLU A 127 -2.54 13.91 -5.48
N PHE A 128 -1.29 13.54 -5.19
CA PHE A 128 -0.95 12.44 -4.28
C PHE A 128 0.15 12.87 -3.31
N HIS A 129 -0.06 12.60 -2.01
CA HIS A 129 0.93 12.87 -0.96
C HIS A 129 1.87 11.68 -0.70
N SER A 130 1.72 10.58 -1.44
CA SER A 130 2.64 9.44 -1.38
C SER A 130 2.87 8.83 -2.75
N SER A 131 4.11 8.45 -3.00
CA SER A 131 4.48 7.75 -4.24
C SER A 131 3.74 6.43 -4.42
N CYS A 132 3.47 5.73 -3.33
CA CYS A 132 2.73 4.46 -3.39
C CYS A 132 1.30 4.67 -3.92
N SER A 133 0.58 5.68 -3.41
CA SER A 133 -0.77 6.03 -3.90
C SER A 133 -0.76 6.45 -5.35
N PHE A 134 0.26 7.21 -5.78
CA PHE A 134 0.44 7.59 -7.17
C PHE A 134 0.66 6.38 -8.09
N TYR A 135 1.54 5.44 -7.72
CA TYR A 135 1.75 4.24 -8.53
C TYR A 135 0.49 3.37 -8.62
N TYR A 136 -0.30 3.25 -7.54
CA TYR A 136 -1.59 2.57 -7.60
C TYR A 136 -2.59 3.27 -8.51
N HIS A 137 -2.60 4.59 -8.54
CA HIS A 137 -3.39 5.38 -9.48
C HIS A 137 -2.94 5.14 -10.94
N CYS A 138 -1.63 5.14 -11.21
CA CYS A 138 -1.07 4.89 -12.54
C CYS A 138 -1.55 3.57 -13.14
N LYS A 139 -1.78 2.55 -12.33
CA LYS A 139 -2.35 1.27 -12.75
C LYS A 139 -3.64 1.42 -13.57
N GLY A 140 -4.48 2.39 -13.23
CA GLY A 140 -5.77 2.60 -13.90
C GLY A 140 -5.81 3.81 -14.83
N CYS A 141 -4.90 4.78 -14.63
CA CYS A 141 -4.90 6.04 -15.38
C CYS A 141 -4.00 6.02 -16.61
N LEU A 142 -2.89 5.25 -16.56
CA LEU A 142 -1.95 5.20 -17.68
C LEU A 142 -2.40 4.21 -18.76
N ALA A 143 -2.44 4.69 -19.99
CA ALA A 143 -2.54 3.85 -21.17
C ALA A 143 -1.14 3.30 -21.49
N PHE A 144 -0.81 2.13 -20.92
CA PHE A 144 0.39 1.41 -21.31
C PHE A 144 0.23 0.95 -22.76
N GLY A 145 1.22 1.25 -23.60
CA GLY A 145 1.22 0.87 -25.01
C GLY A 145 1.08 -0.65 -25.24
N GLU A 146 1.39 -1.11 -26.45
CA GLU A 146 1.30 -2.53 -26.84
C GLU A 146 2.68 -3.21 -26.87
N SER A 147 3.69 -2.63 -26.25
CA SER A 147 4.99 -3.28 -26.11
C SER A 147 4.87 -4.60 -25.34
N GLU A 148 5.78 -5.54 -25.62
CA GLU A 148 5.79 -6.85 -24.94
C GLU A 148 5.77 -6.69 -23.41
N LYS A 149 6.58 -5.76 -22.85
CA LYS A 149 6.57 -5.47 -21.43
C LYS A 149 5.21 -4.93 -20.92
N ALA A 150 4.50 -4.16 -21.74
CA ALA A 150 3.18 -3.63 -21.39
C ALA A 150 2.09 -4.72 -21.39
N VAL A 151 2.16 -5.67 -22.32
CA VAL A 151 1.27 -6.84 -22.34
C VAL A 151 1.47 -7.68 -21.09
N LYS A 152 2.71 -8.03 -20.74
CA LYS A 152 3.05 -8.76 -19.52
C LYS A 152 2.60 -8.04 -18.23
N LEU A 153 2.70 -6.70 -18.19
CA LEU A 153 2.18 -5.91 -17.08
C LEU A 153 0.65 -5.98 -16.98
N LYS A 154 -0.06 -5.88 -18.11
CA LYS A 154 -1.53 -5.97 -18.14
C LYS A 154 -2.03 -7.34 -17.64
N GLU A 155 -1.37 -8.43 -18.02
CA GLU A 155 -1.69 -9.78 -17.53
C GLU A 155 -1.60 -9.90 -16.01
N ILE A 156 -0.54 -9.35 -15.40
CA ILE A 156 -0.44 -9.37 -13.93
C ILE A 156 -1.39 -8.37 -13.28
N MET A 157 -1.91 -7.36 -13.97
CA MET A 157 -2.88 -6.41 -13.43
C MET A 157 -4.32 -6.93 -13.48
N ALA A 158 -4.65 -7.77 -14.44
CA ALA A 158 -5.94 -8.47 -14.54
C ALA A 158 -6.14 -9.44 -13.36
#